data_7d40c5af7251c906d7a53f638b0157d3
#
_entry.id   7d40c5af7251c906d7a53f638b0157d3
#
_cell.length_a   1.000
_cell.length_b   1.000
_cell.length_c   1.000
_cell.angle_alpha   90.00
_cell.angle_beta   90.00
_cell.angle_gamma   90.00
#
_symmetry.space_group_name_H-M   'P 1'
#
loop_
_entity.id
_entity.type
_entity.pdbx_description
1 polymer ?
#
loop_
_entity_poly.entity_id
_entity_poly.type
_entity_poly.pdbx_seq_one_letter_code
_entity_poly.pdbx_strand_id
1 'polypeptide(L)'
;MKFGITFKGEGSPERTRHLVRQAEAAGFEYSWFFDSHILWRDSYVTIAMCIEHTQTMRFGPCVTNPGVRDWSVAASLFGSLAFQSKGRFD
;
A
#
# COMPACT_ATOMS: atom_id res chain seq x y z
N MET A 1 12.83 2.86 -17.09
CA MET A 1 13.13 2.17 -15.81
C MET A 1 12.08 2.60 -14.79
N LYS A 2 11.57 1.65 -14.03
CA LYS A 2 10.54 1.90 -13.01
C LYS A 2 11.17 1.87 -11.63
N PHE A 3 10.83 2.83 -10.81
CA PHE A 3 11.31 2.91 -9.43
C PHE A 3 10.17 2.72 -8.44
N GLY A 4 10.45 1.99 -7.38
CA GLY A 4 9.56 1.83 -6.24
C GLY A 4 10.21 2.32 -4.95
N ILE A 5 9.39 2.67 -3.99
CA ILE A 5 9.81 3.05 -2.64
C ILE A 5 9.05 2.21 -1.62
N THR A 6 9.70 1.82 -0.55
CA THR A 6 9.10 0.99 0.50
C THR A 6 8.86 1.80 1.76
N PHE A 7 7.68 1.66 2.32
CA PHE A 7 7.27 2.33 3.55
C PHE A 7 7.00 1.35 4.69
N LYS A 8 7.31 1.79 5.88
CA LYS A 8 6.85 1.17 7.12
C LYS A 8 5.52 1.77 7.54
N GLY A 9 4.70 1.01 8.24
CA GLY A 9 3.44 1.50 8.81
C GLY A 9 3.61 2.29 10.12
N GLU A 10 4.67 3.08 10.23
CA GLU A 10 4.98 3.89 11.41
C GLU A 10 4.67 5.38 11.18
N GLY A 11 4.58 6.14 12.26
CA GLY A 11 4.26 7.57 12.18
C GLY A 11 2.75 7.84 12.06
N SER A 12 2.39 9.08 11.75
CA SER A 12 0.99 9.44 11.56
C SER A 12 0.49 9.09 10.16
N PRO A 13 -0.82 8.83 10.00
CA PRO A 13 -1.41 8.65 8.68
C PRO A 13 -1.17 9.82 7.73
N GLU A 14 -1.21 11.05 8.27
CA GLU A 14 -0.97 12.28 7.50
C GLU A 14 0.45 12.32 6.94
N ARG A 15 1.44 11.93 7.76
CA ARG A 15 2.83 11.87 7.32
C ARG A 15 2.99 10.85 6.20
N THR A 16 2.42 9.66 6.34
CA THR A 16 2.51 8.61 5.32
C THR A 16 1.88 9.07 4.00
N ARG A 17 0.68 9.66 4.04
CA ARG A 17 0.05 10.24 2.85
C ARG A 17 0.93 11.29 2.18
N HIS A 18 1.51 12.18 2.98
CA HIS A 18 2.38 13.23 2.47
C HIS A 18 3.58 12.65 1.74
N LEU A 19 4.27 11.69 2.35
CA LEU A 19 5.44 11.03 1.76
C LEU A 19 5.11 10.27 0.48
N VAL A 20 3.99 9.56 0.44
CA VAL A 20 3.55 8.83 -0.77
C VAL A 20 3.23 9.82 -1.90
N ARG A 21 2.57 10.93 -1.60
CA ARG A 21 2.31 11.98 -2.61
C ARG A 21 3.60 12.64 -3.11
N GLN A 22 4.57 12.87 -2.23
CA GLN A 22 5.88 13.37 -2.64
C GLN A 22 6.61 12.37 -3.54
N ALA A 23 6.55 11.09 -3.23
CA ALA A 23 7.13 10.04 -4.06
C ALA A 23 6.47 10.01 -5.46
N GLU A 24 5.14 10.09 -5.52
CA GLU A 24 4.42 10.17 -6.79
C GLU A 24 4.87 11.40 -7.61
N ALA A 25 4.92 12.56 -6.99
CA ALA A 25 5.36 13.79 -7.64
C ALA A 25 6.84 13.74 -8.10
N ALA A 26 7.66 12.96 -7.41
CA ALA A 26 9.06 12.73 -7.77
C ALA A 26 9.27 11.67 -8.87
N GLY A 27 8.18 11.03 -9.35
CA GLY A 27 8.23 10.06 -10.44
C GLY A 27 8.41 8.61 -10.03
N PHE A 28 8.25 8.28 -8.74
CA PHE A 28 8.16 6.88 -8.33
C PHE A 28 6.84 6.28 -8.82
N GLU A 29 6.91 5.06 -9.35
CA GLU A 29 5.72 4.37 -9.87
C GLU A 29 5.09 3.43 -8.84
N TYR A 30 5.87 2.95 -7.87
CA TYR A 30 5.44 1.95 -6.89
C TYR A 30 5.68 2.42 -5.46
N SER A 31 4.67 2.21 -4.61
CA SER A 31 4.76 2.29 -3.14
C SER A 31 4.49 0.92 -2.54
N TRP A 32 5.50 0.35 -1.94
CA TRP A 32 5.44 -0.94 -1.26
C TRP A 32 5.32 -0.74 0.24
N PHE A 33 4.55 -1.58 0.91
CA PHE A 33 4.37 -1.52 2.35
C PHE A 33 4.73 -2.83 3.02
N PHE A 34 5.47 -2.75 4.13
CA PHE A 34 5.74 -3.91 4.95
C PHE A 34 4.45 -4.40 5.62
N ASP A 35 4.10 -5.66 5.40
CA ASP A 35 2.94 -6.31 6.02
C ASP A 35 3.37 -7.15 7.23
N SER A 36 3.56 -6.47 8.36
CA SER A 36 3.96 -7.09 9.63
C SER A 36 3.08 -6.56 10.75
N HIS A 37 1.94 -7.24 10.95
CA HIS A 37 0.86 -6.82 11.86
C HIS A 37 1.28 -6.67 13.34
N ILE A 38 2.40 -7.30 13.74
CA ILE A 38 2.95 -7.15 15.09
C ILE A 38 3.82 -5.90 15.22
N LEU A 39 4.53 -5.52 14.15
CA LEU A 39 5.51 -4.43 14.19
C LEU A 39 4.93 -3.09 13.72
N TRP A 40 3.99 -3.14 12.79
CA TRP A 40 3.46 -1.95 12.13
C TRP A 40 1.93 -1.95 12.17
N ARG A 41 1.33 -0.80 11.88
CA ARG A 41 -0.10 -0.73 11.59
C ARG A 41 -0.42 -1.54 10.34
N ASP A 42 -1.67 -1.96 10.21
CA ASP A 42 -2.12 -2.73 9.06
C ASP A 42 -1.77 -2.01 7.76
N SER A 43 -1.02 -2.70 6.92
CA SER A 43 -0.52 -2.14 5.66
C SER A 43 -1.64 -1.85 4.67
N TYR A 44 -2.69 -2.66 4.64
CA TYR A 44 -3.78 -2.52 3.68
C TYR A 44 -4.72 -1.37 4.01
N VAL A 45 -4.93 -1.09 5.30
CA VAL A 45 -5.62 0.13 5.74
C VAL A 45 -4.84 1.37 5.30
N THR A 46 -3.52 1.34 5.46
CA THR A 46 -2.64 2.43 5.02
C THR A 46 -2.65 2.59 3.51
N ILE A 47 -2.58 1.48 2.77
CA ILE A 47 -2.66 1.46 1.30
C ILE A 47 -3.99 2.06 0.83
N ALA A 48 -5.12 1.63 1.40
CA ALA A 48 -6.44 2.16 1.04
C ALA A 48 -6.51 3.69 1.19
N MET A 49 -5.99 4.20 2.29
CA MET A 49 -5.89 5.64 2.53
C MET A 49 -5.02 6.36 1.49
N CYS A 50 -3.89 5.76 1.10
CA CYS A 50 -2.97 6.36 0.13
C CYS A 50 -3.54 6.32 -1.30
N ILE A 51 -4.29 5.28 -1.65
CA ILE A 51 -4.97 5.17 -2.95
C ILE A 51 -5.87 6.38 -3.21
N GLU A 52 -6.63 6.82 -2.20
CA GLU A 52 -7.56 7.96 -2.32
C GLU A 52 -6.85 9.31 -2.53
N HIS A 53 -5.57 9.39 -2.22
CA HIS A 53 -4.79 10.63 -2.27
C HIS A 53 -3.73 10.66 -3.37
N THR A 54 -3.75 9.68 -4.28
CA THR A 54 -2.81 9.55 -5.40
C THR A 54 -3.54 9.29 -6.71
N GLN A 55 -2.88 9.56 -7.82
CA GLN A 55 -3.47 9.43 -9.16
C GLN A 55 -2.90 8.25 -9.95
N THR A 56 -1.60 8.04 -9.89
CA THR A 56 -0.87 7.10 -10.75
C THR A 56 -0.07 6.06 -9.97
N MET A 57 0.22 6.33 -8.69
CA MET A 57 1.01 5.45 -7.84
C MET A 57 0.37 4.05 -7.75
N ARG A 58 1.17 3.03 -7.97
CA ARG A 58 0.80 1.63 -7.75
C ARG A 58 1.19 1.19 -6.34
N PHE A 59 0.45 0.25 -5.80
CA PHE A 59 0.60 -0.18 -4.40
C PHE A 59 0.65 -1.69 -4.28
N GLY A 60 1.37 -2.16 -3.26
CA GLY A 60 1.37 -3.56 -2.88
C GLY A 60 2.09 -3.80 -1.56
N PRO A 61 1.95 -5.00 -0.98
CA PRO A 61 2.74 -5.41 0.17
C PRO A 61 4.15 -5.84 -0.28
N CYS A 62 5.13 -5.61 0.59
CA CYS A 62 6.48 -6.09 0.37
C CYS A 62 7.08 -6.56 1.71
N VAL A 63 6.84 -7.78 2.10
CA VAL A 63 6.02 -8.82 1.47
C VAL A 63 4.82 -9.12 2.34
N THR A 64 3.78 -9.80 1.83
CA THR A 64 2.72 -10.37 2.65
C THR A 64 3.03 -11.82 3.00
N ASN A 65 2.39 -12.30 4.06
CA ASN A 65 2.50 -13.69 4.51
C ASN A 65 1.11 -14.35 4.43
N PRO A 66 0.93 -15.40 3.62
CA PRO A 66 -0.37 -16.07 3.49
C PRO A 66 -0.85 -16.75 4.77
N GLY A 67 0.03 -16.97 5.74
CA GLY A 67 -0.32 -17.58 7.03
C GLY A 67 -0.99 -16.65 8.03
N VAL A 68 -1.01 -15.34 7.79
CA VAL A 68 -1.57 -14.37 8.76
C VAL A 68 -3.03 -14.00 8.49
N ARG A 69 -3.58 -14.38 7.34
CA ARG A 69 -4.99 -14.17 6.97
C ARG A 69 -5.54 -15.39 6.26
N ASP A 70 -6.80 -15.70 6.52
CA ASP A 70 -7.50 -16.68 5.70
C ASP A 70 -7.46 -16.26 4.23
N TRP A 71 -7.23 -17.22 3.34
CA TRP A 71 -7.08 -16.96 1.91
C TRP A 71 -8.31 -16.27 1.29
N SER A 72 -9.51 -16.60 1.76
CA SER A 72 -10.74 -15.97 1.27
C SER A 72 -10.85 -14.51 1.71
N VAL A 73 -10.40 -14.20 2.92
CA VAL A 73 -10.31 -12.83 3.43
C VAL A 73 -9.28 -12.03 2.65
N ALA A 74 -8.12 -12.62 2.39
CA ALA A 74 -7.07 -11.98 1.60
C ALA A 74 -7.53 -11.70 0.17
N ALA A 75 -8.21 -12.65 -0.47
CA ALA A 75 -8.75 -12.48 -1.82
C ALA A 75 -9.77 -11.34 -1.88
N SER A 76 -10.68 -11.26 -0.91
CA SER A 76 -11.66 -10.18 -0.80
C SER A 76 -10.98 -8.81 -0.62
N LEU A 77 -9.98 -8.75 0.26
CA LEU A 77 -9.21 -7.54 0.52
C LEU A 77 -8.49 -7.05 -0.74
N PHE A 78 -7.76 -7.94 -1.41
CA PHE A 78 -6.99 -7.60 -2.61
C PHE A 78 -7.92 -7.18 -3.77
N GLY A 79 -9.02 -7.89 -3.96
CA GLY A 79 -10.04 -7.51 -4.94
C GLY A 79 -10.63 -6.12 -4.67
N SER A 80 -10.89 -5.80 -3.41
CA SER A 80 -11.39 -4.48 -3.00
C SER A 80 -10.37 -3.37 -3.28
N LEU A 81 -9.11 -3.59 -2.95
CA LEU A 81 -8.04 -2.61 -3.20
C LEU A 81 -7.78 -2.43 -4.70
N ALA A 82 -7.81 -3.51 -5.47
CA ALA A 82 -7.69 -3.45 -6.92
C ALA A 82 -8.84 -2.64 -7.54
N PHE A 83 -10.07 -2.86 -7.09
CA PHE A 83 -11.23 -2.09 -7.54
C PHE A 83 -11.12 -0.62 -7.15
N GLN A 84 -10.87 -0.32 -5.87
CA GLN A 84 -10.76 1.04 -5.36
C GLN A 84 -9.63 1.83 -6.03
N SER A 85 -8.52 1.18 -6.31
CA SER A 85 -7.36 1.80 -6.96
C SER A 85 -7.48 1.90 -8.48
N LYS A 86 -8.55 1.37 -9.08
CA LYS A 86 -8.71 1.26 -10.55
C LYS A 86 -7.55 0.49 -11.19
N GLY A 87 -7.17 -0.64 -10.58
CA GLY A 87 -6.12 -1.52 -11.08
C GLY A 87 -4.69 -1.10 -10.72
N ARG A 88 -4.51 -0.24 -9.72
CA ARG A 88 -3.18 0.18 -9.22
C ARG A 88 -2.70 -0.61 -7.99
N PHE A 89 -3.34 -1.70 -7.63
CA PHE A 89 -2.90 -2.61 -6.57
C PHE A 89 -2.33 -3.89 -7.19
N ASP A 90 -1.13 -4.31 -6.75
CA ASP A 90 -0.36 -5.46 -7.23
C ASP A 90 -0.10 -6.48 -6.13
#